data_18c5fdffcd065071c68d1bbcc6615d2b
#
_entry.id   18c5fdffcd065071c68d1bbcc6615d2b
#
_cell.length_a   1.000
_cell.length_b   1.000
_cell.length_c   1.000
_cell.angle_alpha   90.00
_cell.angle_beta   90.00
_cell.angle_gamma   90.00
#
_symmetry.space_group_name_H-M   'P 1'
#
loop_
_entity.id
_entity.type
_entity.pdbx_description
1 polymer ?
#
loop_
_entity_poly.entity_id
_entity_poly.type
_entity_poly.pdbx_seq_one_letter_code
_entity_poly.pdbx_strand_id
1 'polypeptide(L)'
;MPIEKVLTAILFVLSEGCTWRAINQSDANWNSIYRYYRRWCKEGLWEKLWNEVAPAYQPGTVYLDASHIKVHRSGLNPAGGRELQALGLTKGGWNTKLHAVVDRKGIPRALLLSPGNDADVSHATAVLRDLPAKMVVADKGYDSDALRIWLYERGTTPCIPARSNRNDPLPYRRQSYRKRHLVENFFAHIKTFRRVATRYDKLAETFLGWVSLAVLVKFGT
;
A
#
# COMPACT_ATOMS: atom_id res chain seq x y z
N MET A 1 4.25 -25.62 17.59
CA MET A 1 5.11 -24.44 17.81
C MET A 1 4.27 -23.33 18.41
N PRO A 2 4.65 -22.71 19.52
CA PRO A 2 3.91 -21.59 20.13
C PRO A 2 3.74 -20.43 19.15
N ILE A 3 2.54 -19.84 19.12
CA ILE A 3 2.19 -18.78 18.17
C ILE A 3 3.05 -17.52 18.36
N GLU A 4 3.42 -17.22 19.59
CA GLU A 4 4.27 -16.08 19.97
C GLU A 4 5.65 -16.17 19.31
N LYS A 5 6.27 -17.37 19.29
CA LYS A 5 7.55 -17.59 18.59
C LYS A 5 7.41 -17.35 17.08
N VAL A 6 6.29 -17.78 16.48
CA VAL A 6 6.01 -17.55 15.06
C VAL A 6 5.89 -16.05 14.77
N LEU A 7 5.08 -15.33 15.58
CA LEU A 7 4.88 -13.89 15.41
C LEU A 7 6.18 -13.11 15.62
N THR A 8 6.94 -13.41 16.66
CA THR A 8 8.24 -12.76 16.91
C THR A 8 9.19 -12.91 15.73
N ALA A 9 9.27 -14.11 15.15
CA ALA A 9 10.12 -14.37 14.00
C ALA A 9 9.64 -13.63 12.75
N ILE A 10 8.33 -13.55 12.51
CA ILE A 10 7.74 -12.79 11.39
C ILE A 10 8.01 -11.29 11.56
N LEU A 11 7.81 -10.74 12.76
CA LEU A 11 8.10 -9.34 13.06
C LEU A 11 9.59 -9.00 12.89
N PHE A 12 10.48 -9.92 13.26
CA PHE A 12 11.90 -9.77 13.01
C PHE A 12 12.22 -9.69 11.50
N VAL A 13 11.63 -10.57 10.67
CA VAL A 13 11.79 -10.51 9.22
C VAL A 13 11.22 -9.22 8.64
N LEU A 14 10.08 -8.74 9.14
CA LEU A 14 9.48 -7.47 8.73
C LEU A 14 10.44 -6.30 8.98
N SER A 15 10.98 -6.21 10.18
CA SER A 15 11.87 -5.14 10.62
C SER A 15 13.21 -5.18 9.88
N GLU A 16 13.91 -6.32 9.94
CA GLU A 16 15.29 -6.45 9.45
C GLU A 16 15.39 -6.69 7.94
N GLY A 17 14.32 -7.14 7.28
CA GLY A 17 14.34 -7.46 5.86
C GLY A 17 15.20 -8.65 5.50
N CYS A 18 15.58 -9.46 6.48
CA CYS A 18 16.45 -10.62 6.30
C CYS A 18 15.77 -11.76 5.52
N THR A 19 16.54 -12.74 5.08
CA THR A 19 15.99 -13.96 4.48
C THR A 19 15.34 -14.84 5.55
N TRP A 20 14.33 -15.63 5.17
CA TRP A 20 13.71 -16.60 6.07
C TRP A 20 14.73 -17.57 6.70
N ARG A 21 15.75 -17.96 5.94
CA ARG A 21 16.81 -18.85 6.40
C ARG A 21 17.74 -18.22 7.44
N ALA A 22 17.77 -16.89 7.53
CA ALA A 22 18.57 -16.17 8.53
C ALA A 22 17.87 -16.08 9.90
N ILE A 23 16.63 -16.58 10.03
CA ILE A 23 15.96 -16.70 11.31
C ILE A 23 16.68 -17.79 12.12
N ASN A 24 17.61 -17.37 12.96
CA ASN A 24 18.35 -18.25 13.85
C ASN A 24 17.64 -18.32 15.20
N GLN A 25 16.51 -19.01 15.24
CA GLN A 25 15.85 -19.34 16.51
C GLN A 25 16.07 -20.82 16.76
N SER A 26 16.76 -21.13 17.84
CA SER A 26 17.22 -22.46 18.23
C SER A 26 16.18 -23.60 18.18
N ASP A 27 14.88 -23.26 18.17
CA ASP A 27 13.81 -24.26 18.28
C ASP A 27 12.73 -24.14 17.19
N ALA A 28 12.90 -23.27 16.18
CA ALA A 28 11.87 -23.07 15.17
C ALA A 28 12.44 -23.19 13.75
N ASN A 29 11.96 -24.18 13.01
CA ASN A 29 12.31 -24.32 11.60
C ASN A 29 11.74 -23.15 10.79
N TRP A 30 12.60 -22.37 10.13
CA TRP A 30 12.22 -21.22 9.29
C TRP A 30 11.14 -21.57 8.26
N ASN A 31 11.14 -22.81 7.71
CA ASN A 31 10.16 -23.24 6.72
C ASN A 31 8.75 -23.36 7.34
N SER A 32 8.65 -23.81 8.60
CA SER A 32 7.38 -23.84 9.32
C SER A 32 6.84 -22.42 9.54
N ILE A 33 7.69 -21.48 9.99
CA ILE A 33 7.32 -20.07 10.16
C ILE A 33 6.85 -19.46 8.84
N TYR A 34 7.59 -19.71 7.75
CA TYR A 34 7.22 -19.25 6.41
C TYR A 34 5.86 -19.80 5.95
N ARG A 35 5.55 -21.07 6.25
CA ARG A 35 4.25 -21.68 5.93
C ARG A 35 3.11 -21.00 6.70
N TYR A 36 3.30 -20.67 7.99
CA TYR A 36 2.34 -19.86 8.76
C TYR A 36 2.11 -18.50 8.11
N TYR A 37 3.18 -17.78 7.83
CA TYR A 37 3.09 -16.47 7.19
C TYR A 37 2.35 -16.53 5.85
N ARG A 38 2.70 -17.47 4.97
CA ARG A 38 2.04 -17.66 3.68
C ARG A 38 0.56 -17.99 3.82
N ARG A 39 0.20 -18.86 4.75
CA ARG A 39 -1.19 -19.20 5.02
C ARG A 39 -1.97 -17.97 5.48
N TRP A 40 -1.44 -17.22 6.42
CA TRP A 40 -2.07 -16.00 6.94
C TRP A 40 -2.23 -14.90 5.89
N CYS A 41 -1.27 -14.75 4.96
CA CYS A 41 -1.43 -13.86 3.82
C CYS A 41 -2.59 -14.31 2.91
N LYS A 42 -2.64 -15.61 2.56
CA LYS A 42 -3.71 -16.18 1.73
C LYS A 42 -5.10 -16.04 2.37
N GLU A 43 -5.18 -16.14 3.67
CA GLU A 43 -6.43 -15.97 4.46
C GLU A 43 -6.78 -14.50 4.69
N GLY A 44 -5.95 -13.54 4.29
CA GLY A 44 -6.11 -12.11 4.54
C GLY A 44 -6.11 -11.74 6.03
N LEU A 45 -5.39 -12.52 6.86
CA LEU A 45 -5.42 -12.35 8.31
C LEU A 45 -4.97 -10.95 8.77
N TRP A 46 -3.91 -10.41 8.18
CA TRP A 46 -3.37 -9.11 8.58
C TRP A 46 -4.34 -7.96 8.31
N GLU A 47 -5.06 -8.03 7.18
CA GLU A 47 -6.10 -7.07 6.83
C GLU A 47 -7.32 -7.18 7.74
N LYS A 48 -7.75 -8.41 8.05
CA LYS A 48 -8.84 -8.65 9.01
C LYS A 48 -8.48 -8.09 10.39
N LEU A 49 -7.28 -8.37 10.89
CA LEU A 49 -6.81 -7.84 12.18
C LEU A 49 -6.74 -6.30 12.15
N TRP A 50 -6.29 -5.72 11.05
CA TRP A 50 -6.28 -4.27 10.90
C TRP A 50 -7.70 -3.69 10.99
N ASN A 51 -8.66 -4.29 10.29
CA ASN A 51 -10.05 -3.83 10.31
C ASN A 51 -10.69 -3.90 11.70
N GLU A 52 -10.28 -4.85 12.55
CA GLU A 52 -10.74 -4.98 13.92
C GLU A 52 -10.15 -3.90 14.85
N VAL A 53 -8.86 -3.57 14.69
CA VAL A 53 -8.18 -2.63 15.61
C VAL A 53 -8.12 -1.20 15.07
N ALA A 54 -8.37 -1.00 13.79
CA ALA A 54 -8.31 0.34 13.18
C ALA A 54 -9.35 1.26 13.83
N PRO A 55 -8.98 2.53 14.13
CA PRO A 55 -9.95 3.50 14.62
C PRO A 55 -11.13 3.62 13.66
N ALA A 56 -12.35 3.78 14.21
CA ALA A 56 -13.57 3.90 13.42
C ALA A 56 -13.42 4.95 12.31
N TYR A 57 -13.78 4.57 11.09
CA TYR A 57 -13.72 5.45 9.93
C TYR A 57 -15.01 6.26 9.83
N GLN A 58 -14.85 7.56 9.71
CA GLN A 58 -15.96 8.47 9.35
C GLN A 58 -15.66 9.09 7.98
N PRO A 59 -16.60 8.98 7.01
CA PRO A 59 -16.42 9.56 5.70
C PRO A 59 -16.07 11.05 5.75
N GLY A 60 -14.94 11.41 5.18
CA GLY A 60 -14.40 12.77 5.23
C GLY A 60 -13.45 13.05 4.08
N THR A 61 -12.46 13.91 4.31
CA THR A 61 -11.37 14.11 3.37
C THR A 61 -10.38 12.95 3.48
N VAL A 62 -10.01 12.39 2.34
CA VAL A 62 -8.95 11.38 2.22
C VAL A 62 -7.86 11.85 1.27
N TYR A 63 -6.66 11.30 1.43
CA TYR A 63 -5.47 11.64 0.67
C TYR A 63 -4.99 10.39 -0.06
N LEU A 64 -4.94 10.47 -1.38
CA LEU A 64 -4.54 9.39 -2.28
C LEU A 64 -3.18 9.70 -2.88
N ASP A 65 -2.29 8.73 -2.84
CA ASP A 65 -0.99 8.78 -3.52
C ASP A 65 -0.47 7.37 -3.78
N ALA A 66 0.60 7.25 -4.58
CA ALA A 66 1.27 6.00 -4.86
C ALA A 66 2.79 6.13 -4.65
N SER A 67 3.41 5.07 -4.18
CA SER A 67 4.84 5.05 -3.98
C SER A 67 5.48 3.82 -4.61
N HIS A 68 6.60 4.04 -5.34
CA HIS A 68 7.40 2.97 -5.89
C HIS A 68 8.14 2.20 -4.80
N ILE A 69 8.16 0.88 -4.96
CA ILE A 69 8.93 -0.04 -4.15
C ILE A 69 9.78 -0.87 -5.10
N LYS A 70 11.10 -0.77 -4.95
CA LYS A 70 12.05 -1.55 -5.75
C LYS A 70 11.89 -3.03 -5.48
N VAL A 71 11.95 -3.83 -6.55
CA VAL A 71 11.89 -5.28 -6.46
C VAL A 71 13.30 -5.84 -6.54
N HIS A 72 13.69 -6.56 -5.51
CA HIS A 72 14.96 -7.29 -5.49
C HIS A 72 14.91 -8.44 -6.50
N ARG A 73 16.06 -8.85 -7.05
CA ARG A 73 16.15 -9.94 -8.04
C ARG A 73 15.47 -11.25 -7.61
N SER A 74 15.41 -11.53 -6.31
CA SER A 74 14.70 -12.70 -5.77
C SER A 74 13.18 -12.67 -5.93
N GLY A 75 12.60 -11.48 -6.06
CA GLY A 75 11.17 -11.25 -6.30
C GLY A 75 10.76 -11.38 -7.77
N LEU A 76 11.72 -11.46 -8.69
CA LEU A 76 11.46 -11.61 -10.13
C LEU A 76 11.06 -13.05 -10.48
N ASN A 77 10.44 -13.22 -11.65
CA ASN A 77 9.98 -14.51 -12.17
C ASN A 77 9.01 -15.25 -11.23
N PRO A 78 7.87 -14.60 -10.86
CA PRO A 78 6.83 -15.24 -10.07
C PRO A 78 6.04 -16.27 -10.90
N ALA A 79 5.40 -17.20 -10.20
CA ALA A 79 4.36 -18.03 -10.81
C ALA A 79 3.16 -17.16 -11.27
N GLY A 80 2.55 -17.47 -12.39
CA GLY A 80 1.43 -16.74 -12.96
C GLY A 80 1.80 -15.48 -13.75
N GLY A 81 3.11 -15.19 -13.88
CA GLY A 81 3.58 -14.03 -14.64
C GLY A 81 3.75 -12.74 -13.81
N ARG A 82 4.46 -11.80 -14.40
CA ARG A 82 4.88 -10.57 -13.70
C ARG A 82 3.73 -9.60 -13.48
N GLU A 83 2.88 -9.43 -14.47
CA GLU A 83 1.75 -8.49 -14.44
C GLU A 83 0.75 -8.85 -13.33
N LEU A 84 0.33 -10.12 -13.26
CA LEU A 84 -0.56 -10.62 -12.20
C LEU A 84 0.03 -10.47 -10.80
N GLN A 85 1.36 -10.33 -10.72
CA GLN A 85 2.06 -10.14 -9.46
C GLN A 85 2.48 -8.69 -9.21
N ALA A 86 1.86 -7.72 -9.90
CA ALA A 86 2.12 -6.30 -9.76
C ALA A 86 3.62 -5.94 -9.93
N LEU A 87 4.27 -6.51 -10.94
CA LEU A 87 5.66 -6.23 -11.30
C LEU A 87 5.73 -5.50 -12.62
N GLY A 88 6.28 -4.29 -12.63
CA GLY A 88 6.47 -3.49 -13.82
C GLY A 88 7.90 -2.99 -13.97
N LEU A 89 8.38 -2.89 -15.21
CA LEU A 89 9.71 -2.36 -15.52
C LEU A 89 9.63 -0.86 -15.77
N THR A 90 10.46 -0.11 -15.06
CA THR A 90 10.63 1.34 -15.21
C THR A 90 12.08 1.66 -15.59
N LYS A 91 12.37 2.93 -15.90
CA LYS A 91 13.76 3.37 -16.10
C LYS A 91 14.68 3.07 -14.91
N GLY A 92 14.12 3.01 -13.68
CA GLY A 92 14.85 2.67 -12.45
C GLY A 92 14.90 1.17 -12.14
N GLY A 93 14.49 0.29 -13.07
CA GLY A 93 14.44 -1.15 -12.89
C GLY A 93 13.04 -1.68 -12.51
N TRP A 94 12.98 -2.92 -12.05
CA TRP A 94 11.74 -3.57 -11.63
C TRP A 94 11.16 -2.96 -10.36
N ASN A 95 9.88 -2.57 -10.44
CA ASN A 95 9.16 -1.93 -9.34
C ASN A 95 7.75 -2.49 -9.20
N THR A 96 7.24 -2.38 -7.99
CA THR A 96 5.82 -2.45 -7.66
C THR A 96 5.40 -1.09 -7.14
N LYS A 97 4.21 -0.61 -7.49
CA LYS A 97 3.60 0.55 -6.83
C LYS A 97 2.69 0.10 -5.71
N LEU A 98 2.79 0.78 -4.59
CA LEU A 98 1.83 0.72 -3.51
C LEU A 98 0.99 1.99 -3.55
N HIS A 99 -0.30 1.85 -3.88
CA HIS A 99 -1.30 2.90 -3.75
C HIS A 99 -1.86 2.88 -2.34
N ALA A 100 -2.00 4.04 -1.73
CA ALA A 100 -2.56 4.18 -0.40
C ALA A 100 -3.55 5.33 -0.33
N VAL A 101 -4.61 5.12 0.43
CA VAL A 101 -5.56 6.16 0.83
C VAL A 101 -5.48 6.29 2.34
N VAL A 102 -5.18 7.50 2.82
CA VAL A 102 -5.17 7.80 4.26
C VAL A 102 -6.24 8.84 4.59
N ASP A 103 -6.76 8.79 5.81
CA ASP A 103 -7.71 9.79 6.30
C ASP A 103 -7.00 11.05 6.84
N ARG A 104 -7.78 11.97 7.42
CA ARG A 104 -7.28 13.25 7.99
C ARG A 104 -6.35 13.08 9.20
N LYS A 105 -6.28 11.89 9.78
CA LYS A 105 -5.36 11.54 10.87
C LYS A 105 -4.12 10.81 10.37
N GLY A 106 -4.00 10.59 9.04
CA GLY A 106 -2.92 9.80 8.44
C GLY A 106 -3.10 8.28 8.58
N ILE A 107 -4.28 7.84 9.03
CA ILE A 107 -4.60 6.42 9.18
C ILE A 107 -4.91 5.82 7.82
N PRO A 108 -4.24 4.72 7.40
CA PRO A 108 -4.51 4.08 6.12
C PRO A 108 -5.90 3.44 6.12
N ARG A 109 -6.63 3.64 5.02
CA ARG A 109 -8.01 3.15 4.83
C ARG A 109 -8.15 2.21 3.64
N ALA A 110 -7.28 2.33 2.66
CA ALA A 110 -7.22 1.40 1.53
C ALA A 110 -5.78 1.29 1.01
N LEU A 111 -5.42 0.10 0.58
CA LEU A 111 -4.11 -0.24 0.01
C LEU A 111 -4.32 -1.08 -1.24
N LEU A 112 -3.51 -0.83 -2.27
CA LEU A 112 -3.54 -1.60 -3.52
C LEU A 112 -2.13 -1.68 -4.11
N LEU A 113 -1.79 -2.83 -4.70
CA LEU A 113 -0.55 -2.99 -5.47
C LEU A 113 -0.83 -2.93 -6.97
N SER A 114 0.08 -2.32 -7.71
CA SER A 114 0.08 -2.35 -9.17
C SER A 114 1.48 -2.51 -9.76
N PRO A 115 1.61 -2.87 -11.05
CA PRO A 115 2.88 -2.81 -11.75
C PRO A 115 3.50 -1.41 -11.69
N GLY A 116 4.83 -1.34 -11.53
CA GLY A 116 5.54 -0.06 -11.36
C GLY A 116 5.47 0.89 -12.54
N ASN A 117 5.20 0.39 -13.75
CA ASN A 117 5.08 1.17 -14.99
C ASN A 117 3.66 1.70 -15.25
N ASP A 118 2.65 1.24 -14.52
CA ASP A 118 1.28 1.72 -14.71
C ASP A 118 1.13 3.19 -14.28
N ALA A 119 0.20 3.91 -14.90
CA ALA A 119 -0.14 5.25 -14.45
C ALA A 119 -0.93 5.21 -13.14
N ASP A 120 -0.60 6.08 -12.17
CA ASP A 120 -1.26 6.07 -10.85
C ASP A 120 -2.77 6.28 -10.94
N VAL A 121 -3.20 7.14 -11.85
CA VAL A 121 -4.61 7.44 -12.07
C VAL A 121 -5.43 6.23 -12.52
N SER A 122 -4.84 5.26 -13.21
CA SER A 122 -5.56 4.06 -13.67
C SER A 122 -6.01 3.15 -12.54
N HIS A 123 -5.39 3.25 -11.37
CA HIS A 123 -5.72 2.47 -10.18
C HIS A 123 -6.53 3.24 -9.13
N ALA A 124 -6.78 4.55 -9.36
CA ALA A 124 -7.48 5.41 -8.41
C ALA A 124 -8.89 4.93 -8.08
N THR A 125 -9.67 4.56 -9.09
CA THR A 125 -11.04 4.05 -8.89
C THR A 125 -11.05 2.72 -8.14
N ALA A 126 -10.09 1.83 -8.41
CA ALA A 126 -9.98 0.54 -7.75
C ALA A 126 -9.68 0.68 -6.25
N VAL A 127 -8.71 1.53 -5.88
CA VAL A 127 -8.32 1.73 -4.47
C VAL A 127 -9.38 2.51 -3.68
N LEU A 128 -10.20 3.32 -4.35
CA LEU A 128 -11.27 4.12 -3.72
C LEU A 128 -12.64 3.43 -3.76
N ARG A 129 -12.78 2.27 -4.43
CA ARG A 129 -14.07 1.65 -4.75
C ARG A 129 -15.00 1.53 -3.54
N ASP A 130 -14.52 0.93 -2.48
CA ASP A 130 -15.31 0.58 -1.30
C ASP A 130 -15.13 1.57 -0.14
N LEU A 131 -14.46 2.71 -0.41
CA LEU A 131 -14.19 3.73 0.58
C LEU A 131 -15.05 4.97 0.35
N PRO A 132 -16.09 5.23 1.16
CA PRO A 132 -16.87 6.45 1.06
C PRO A 132 -16.04 7.65 1.52
N ALA A 133 -16.01 8.73 0.74
CA ALA A 133 -15.28 9.94 1.06
C ALA A 133 -16.06 11.19 0.63
N LYS A 134 -15.97 12.29 1.42
CA LYS A 134 -16.53 13.59 1.03
C LYS A 134 -15.61 14.35 0.07
N MET A 135 -14.31 14.12 0.17
CA MET A 135 -13.30 14.75 -0.67
C MET A 135 -12.11 13.82 -0.85
N VAL A 136 -11.61 13.70 -2.08
CA VAL A 136 -10.34 13.03 -2.39
C VAL A 136 -9.31 14.07 -2.78
N VAL A 137 -8.20 14.11 -2.06
CA VAL A 137 -7.03 14.94 -2.36
C VAL A 137 -5.97 14.06 -3.00
N ALA A 138 -5.51 14.43 -4.19
CA ALA A 138 -4.42 13.74 -4.89
C ALA A 138 -3.56 14.74 -5.67
N ASP A 139 -2.41 14.31 -6.15
CA ASP A 139 -1.53 15.18 -6.92
C ASP A 139 -2.03 15.36 -8.38
N LYS A 140 -1.33 16.22 -9.14
CA LYS A 140 -1.66 16.48 -10.55
C LYS A 140 -1.53 15.24 -11.46
N GLY A 141 -0.84 14.20 -11.04
CA GLY A 141 -0.75 12.93 -11.75
C GLY A 141 -2.10 12.22 -11.87
N TYR A 142 -3.01 12.52 -10.94
CA TYR A 142 -4.40 12.00 -10.92
C TYR A 142 -5.39 12.91 -11.68
N ASP A 143 -4.95 14.00 -12.32
CA ASP A 143 -5.84 14.89 -13.08
C ASP A 143 -6.32 14.20 -14.38
N SER A 144 -7.53 13.67 -14.31
CA SER A 144 -8.23 12.97 -15.38
C SER A 144 -9.72 13.28 -15.30
N ASP A 145 -10.35 13.60 -16.43
CA ASP A 145 -11.79 13.88 -16.48
C ASP A 145 -12.60 12.64 -16.06
N ALA A 146 -12.20 11.46 -16.50
CA ALA A 146 -12.85 10.21 -16.11
C ALA A 146 -12.83 10.01 -14.59
N LEU A 147 -11.70 10.26 -13.92
CA LEU A 147 -11.62 10.15 -12.46
C LEU A 147 -12.48 11.23 -11.77
N ARG A 148 -12.47 12.47 -12.27
CA ARG A 148 -13.27 13.55 -11.69
C ARG A 148 -14.76 13.27 -11.81
N ILE A 149 -15.24 12.82 -12.98
CA ILE A 149 -16.64 12.44 -13.21
C ILE A 149 -17.02 11.31 -12.25
N TRP A 150 -16.23 10.26 -12.19
CA TRP A 150 -16.46 9.13 -11.29
C TRP A 150 -16.57 9.55 -9.82
N LEU A 151 -15.74 10.50 -9.37
CA LEU A 151 -15.79 11.03 -8.01
C LEU A 151 -17.08 11.85 -7.79
N TYR A 152 -17.46 12.71 -8.74
CA TYR A 152 -18.68 13.52 -8.63
C TYR A 152 -19.95 12.65 -8.61
N GLU A 153 -20.01 11.62 -9.43
CA GLU A 153 -21.14 10.66 -9.45
C GLU A 153 -21.32 9.95 -8.10
N ARG A 154 -20.26 9.83 -7.31
CA ARG A 154 -20.29 9.28 -5.93
C ARG A 154 -20.54 10.34 -4.85
N GLY A 155 -20.82 11.58 -5.21
CA GLY A 155 -20.95 12.68 -4.26
C GLY A 155 -19.62 13.10 -3.61
N THR A 156 -18.48 12.73 -4.19
CA THR A 156 -17.14 13.01 -3.68
C THR A 156 -16.52 14.18 -4.42
N THR A 157 -16.03 15.20 -3.69
CA THR A 157 -15.36 16.36 -4.30
C THR A 157 -13.91 16.03 -4.64
N PRO A 158 -13.45 16.13 -5.90
CA PRO A 158 -12.03 16.02 -6.24
C PRO A 158 -11.27 17.30 -5.83
N CYS A 159 -10.16 17.15 -5.12
CA CYS A 159 -9.23 18.22 -4.79
C CYS A 159 -7.87 17.88 -5.43
N ILE A 160 -7.79 18.02 -6.74
CA ILE A 160 -6.68 17.62 -7.59
C ILE A 160 -6.22 18.84 -8.40
N PRO A 161 -4.95 19.27 -8.30
CA PRO A 161 -4.44 20.33 -9.16
C PRO A 161 -4.49 19.94 -10.63
N ALA A 162 -4.73 20.90 -11.49
CA ALA A 162 -4.69 20.68 -12.94
C ALA A 162 -3.27 20.38 -13.42
N ARG A 163 -3.14 19.52 -14.44
CA ARG A 163 -1.90 19.35 -15.18
C ARG A 163 -1.58 20.63 -15.95
N SER A 164 -0.30 20.91 -16.19
CA SER A 164 0.15 22.13 -16.90
C SER A 164 -0.35 22.24 -18.35
N ASN A 165 -0.70 21.12 -18.98
CA ASN A 165 -1.22 21.04 -20.33
C ASN A 165 -2.76 21.01 -20.40
N ARG A 166 -3.46 21.26 -19.29
CA ARG A 166 -4.92 21.29 -19.27
C ARG A 166 -5.40 22.65 -19.78
N ASN A 167 -6.25 22.65 -20.81
CA ASN A 167 -6.77 23.88 -21.41
C ASN A 167 -7.73 24.65 -20.48
N ASP A 168 -8.50 23.91 -19.67
CA ASP A 168 -9.44 24.48 -18.70
C ASP A 168 -9.10 23.96 -17.29
N PRO A 169 -8.24 24.69 -16.54
CA PRO A 169 -7.81 24.28 -15.20
C PRO A 169 -8.94 24.47 -14.19
N LEU A 170 -9.33 23.35 -13.55
CA LEU A 170 -10.36 23.37 -12.53
C LEU A 170 -9.80 23.84 -11.18
N PRO A 171 -10.54 24.68 -10.43
CA PRO A 171 -10.11 25.13 -9.12
C PRO A 171 -10.06 23.98 -8.11
N TYR A 172 -9.17 24.08 -7.15
CA TYR A 172 -9.05 23.11 -6.04
C TYR A 172 -8.79 23.83 -4.70
N ARG A 173 -9.13 23.19 -3.58
CA ARG A 173 -8.96 23.75 -2.24
C ARG A 173 -7.52 23.66 -1.77
N ARG A 174 -6.74 24.75 -1.94
CA ARG A 174 -5.31 24.80 -1.55
C ARG A 174 -5.07 24.41 -0.09
N GLN A 175 -5.96 24.81 0.83
CA GLN A 175 -5.84 24.47 2.25
C GLN A 175 -5.94 22.96 2.50
N SER A 176 -6.86 22.26 1.83
CA SER A 176 -6.98 20.81 1.91
C SER A 176 -5.78 20.13 1.24
N TYR A 177 -5.32 20.67 0.11
CA TYR A 177 -4.17 20.14 -0.62
C TYR A 177 -2.87 20.18 0.19
N ARG A 178 -2.64 21.22 1.00
CA ARG A 178 -1.47 21.33 1.88
C ARG A 178 -1.30 20.13 2.82
N LYS A 179 -2.40 19.45 3.18
CA LYS A 179 -2.37 18.27 4.05
C LYS A 179 -2.03 16.97 3.31
N ARG A 180 -1.69 17.02 2.01
CA ARG A 180 -1.29 15.84 1.25
C ARG A 180 -0.04 15.13 1.83
N HIS A 181 0.81 15.88 2.55
CA HIS A 181 1.93 15.30 3.27
C HIS A 181 1.54 14.14 4.22
N LEU A 182 0.26 14.01 4.61
CA LEU A 182 -0.19 12.89 5.45
C LEU A 182 0.00 11.54 4.77
N VAL A 183 -0.27 11.43 3.46
CA VAL A 183 -0.02 10.18 2.73
C VAL A 183 1.46 9.98 2.45
N GLU A 184 2.23 11.04 2.27
CA GLU A 184 3.70 10.96 2.16
C GLU A 184 4.32 10.46 3.47
N ASN A 185 3.87 11.00 4.62
CA ASN A 185 4.28 10.54 5.95
C ASN A 185 3.92 9.07 6.17
N PHE A 186 2.74 8.63 5.73
CA PHE A 186 2.36 7.22 5.77
C PHE A 186 3.41 6.35 5.07
N PHE A 187 3.79 6.69 3.82
CA PHE A 187 4.81 5.93 3.10
C PHE A 187 6.17 5.97 3.81
N ALA A 188 6.58 7.12 4.34
CA ALA A 188 7.81 7.23 5.12
C ALA A 188 7.79 6.29 6.33
N HIS A 189 6.69 6.24 7.06
CA HIS A 189 6.53 5.39 8.25
C HIS A 189 6.59 3.89 7.91
N ILE A 190 5.84 3.41 6.90
CA ILE A 190 5.85 1.97 6.60
C ILE A 190 7.15 1.51 5.95
N LYS A 191 7.86 2.39 5.25
CA LYS A 191 9.17 2.08 4.65
C LYS A 191 10.32 2.04 5.68
N THR A 192 10.10 2.38 6.94
CA THR A 192 11.06 2.06 8.02
C THR A 192 11.23 0.56 8.20
N PHE A 193 10.21 -0.23 7.87
CA PHE A 193 10.31 -1.68 7.83
C PHE A 193 11.04 -2.12 6.55
N ARG A 194 12.23 -2.69 6.71
CA ARG A 194 13.10 -3.07 5.58
C ARG A 194 12.43 -4.03 4.60
N ARG A 195 11.55 -4.91 5.08
CA ARG A 195 10.82 -5.86 4.25
C ARG A 195 9.75 -5.20 3.37
N VAL A 196 9.28 -4.00 3.75
CA VAL A 196 8.36 -3.16 2.96
C VAL A 196 9.13 -2.21 2.04
N ALA A 197 10.26 -1.65 2.51
CA ALA A 197 11.08 -0.72 1.72
C ALA A 197 11.62 -1.33 0.41
N THR A 198 11.87 -2.64 0.43
CA THR A 198 12.31 -3.41 -0.75
C THR A 198 11.51 -4.70 -0.83
N ARG A 199 10.92 -4.97 -2.00
CA ARG A 199 10.15 -6.19 -2.23
C ARG A 199 11.06 -7.35 -2.60
N TYR A 200 11.10 -8.37 -1.74
CA TYR A 200 11.80 -9.65 -1.97
C TYR A 200 10.85 -10.77 -2.39
N ASP A 201 9.56 -10.56 -2.21
CA ASP A 201 8.53 -11.57 -2.39
C ASP A 201 8.08 -11.67 -3.84
N LYS A 202 7.96 -12.90 -4.34
CA LYS A 202 7.48 -13.17 -5.70
C LYS A 202 6.00 -12.88 -5.86
N LEU A 203 5.19 -13.27 -4.86
CA LEU A 203 3.74 -13.14 -4.92
C LEU A 203 3.29 -11.78 -4.38
N ALA A 204 2.36 -11.13 -5.07
CA ALA A 204 1.77 -9.87 -4.66
C ALA A 204 1.05 -10.00 -3.31
N GLU A 205 0.30 -11.09 -3.11
CA GLU A 205 -0.42 -11.36 -1.85
C GLU A 205 0.52 -11.41 -0.64
N THR A 206 1.70 -12.05 -0.78
CA THR A 206 2.68 -12.12 0.33
C THR A 206 3.35 -10.78 0.57
N PHE A 207 3.58 -10.00 -0.47
CA PHE A 207 4.11 -8.64 -0.29
C PHE A 207 3.07 -7.70 0.34
N LEU A 208 1.80 -7.77 -0.09
CA LEU A 208 0.72 -7.00 0.54
C LEU A 208 0.56 -7.40 2.02
N GLY A 209 0.73 -8.68 2.35
CA GLY A 209 0.75 -9.15 3.73
C GLY A 209 1.80 -8.45 4.60
N TRP A 210 3.02 -8.19 4.08
CA TRP A 210 4.03 -7.38 4.79
C TRP A 210 3.58 -5.95 5.00
N VAL A 211 2.97 -5.34 3.97
CA VAL A 211 2.45 -3.97 4.07
C VAL A 211 1.34 -3.89 5.12
N SER A 212 0.39 -4.82 5.10
CA SER A 212 -0.73 -4.87 6.06
C SER A 212 -0.23 -5.12 7.49
N LEU A 213 0.75 -6.01 7.67
CA LEU A 213 1.39 -6.23 8.98
C LEU A 213 2.15 -4.98 9.46
N ALA A 214 2.86 -4.28 8.58
CA ALA A 214 3.54 -3.03 8.91
C ALA A 214 2.53 -1.95 9.35
N VAL A 215 1.39 -1.87 8.67
CA VAL A 215 0.28 -0.98 9.05
C VAL A 215 -0.26 -1.35 10.43
N LEU A 216 -0.53 -2.63 10.68
CA LEU A 216 -1.01 -3.13 11.97
C LEU A 216 -0.06 -2.77 13.11
N VAL A 217 1.24 -2.97 12.93
CA VAL A 217 2.27 -2.65 13.94
C VAL A 217 2.41 -1.15 14.16
N LYS A 218 2.29 -0.33 13.11
CA LYS A 218 2.56 1.12 13.19
C LYS A 218 1.35 1.95 13.62
N PHE A 219 0.14 1.51 13.29
CA PHE A 219 -1.09 2.29 13.45
C PHE A 219 -2.17 1.58 14.30
N GLY A 220 -1.93 0.36 14.75
CA GLY A 220 -2.88 -0.45 15.52
C GLY A 220 -2.83 -0.23 17.04
N THR A 221 -2.18 0.86 17.50
CA THR A 221 -2.05 1.23 18.92
C THR A 221 -2.80 2.50 19.26
#